data_475ab1fd0579ad15ae7e4d4faf64454a
#
_entry.id   475ab1fd0579ad15ae7e4d4faf64454a
#
_cell.length_a   1.000
_cell.length_b   1.000
_cell.length_c   1.000
_cell.angle_alpha   90.00
_cell.angle_beta   90.00
_cell.angle_gamma   90.00
#
_symmetry.space_group_name_H-M   'P 1'
#
loop_
_entity.id
_entity.type
_entity.pdbx_description
1 polymer ?
#
loop_
_entity_poly.entity_id
_entity_poly.type
_entity_poly.pdbx_seq_one_letter_code
_entity_poly.pdbx_strand_id
1 'polypeptide(L)'
;SFSDYSCLPLLLEGVAQLEQRLGATVSRPSLRPDSFARLSSGTRLSGRITLAPEAGSERLRRKLNKPMEDREILGAVESAFAMGAKGVKLYFMIGLPGEEEDDVEAIASLSERCCEIARSMGRPRKGSVSVALSPFVPKPHTPLQWAPQMDEGEIWRRICRVRALLRNARPVWNDPRTSLVEAVLGLGDGIETPLALEEAVEAGARYDAWSERLRWDVWSSVLERHPLLLDRVRSGLDRGTEPPWAFVRTGATSGFLRREYERFVEGTPTPDCRQSGCNDCGACRPEDRAAPQAGEEKRCAALTLPPAETGVRAVLRVRWGKSGLARFSSHLDMVRMWSRAVRRSGIPAATRGGIVRRARLRFGPALPLGFESTAEVVDILLRGEPCDGSVDALASSLPEGFELLGASVLEAGRPAPDTEAVTAEYMICCGDAARALEVLASSYGVDVERSARGHLRARVILGSASARLDRLLSQAGIPVSLIRRTGLYDASGGHLVPPGHRDEGEDLS
;
A
#
# COMPACT_ATOMS: atom_id res chain seq x y z
N SER A 1 16.56 -1.17 9.27
CA SER A 1 15.28 -1.83 9.60
C SER A 1 14.68 -1.21 10.85
N PHE A 2 13.36 -1.22 10.98
CA PHE A 2 12.70 -0.76 12.22
C PHE A 2 13.20 -1.53 13.45
N SER A 3 13.49 -2.80 13.28
CA SER A 3 14.01 -3.67 14.35
C SER A 3 15.42 -3.34 14.79
N ASP A 4 16.18 -2.62 13.98
CA ASP A 4 17.58 -2.28 14.27
C ASP A 4 17.69 -0.94 15.01
N TYR A 5 16.54 -0.27 15.26
CA TYR A 5 16.52 0.96 16.04
C TYR A 5 16.97 0.69 17.49
N SER A 6 18.00 1.41 17.93
CA SER A 6 18.64 1.16 19.23
C SER A 6 17.70 1.33 20.43
N CYS A 7 16.73 2.26 20.32
CA CYS A 7 15.75 2.54 21.37
C CYS A 7 14.37 1.88 21.07
N LEU A 8 14.34 0.76 20.37
CA LEU A 8 13.09 0.06 19.98
C LEU A 8 12.15 -0.23 21.16
N PRO A 9 12.62 -0.71 22.33
CA PRO A 9 11.75 -0.96 23.48
C PRO A 9 11.01 0.31 23.93
N LEU A 10 11.71 1.42 24.09
CA LEU A 10 11.13 2.72 24.48
C LEU A 10 10.13 3.24 23.44
N LEU A 11 10.45 3.08 22.15
CA LEU A 11 9.55 3.46 21.06
C LEU A 11 8.24 2.66 21.13
N LEU A 12 8.32 1.35 21.32
CA LEU A 12 7.14 0.49 21.40
C LEU A 12 6.31 0.76 22.65
N GLU A 13 6.95 1.04 23.78
CA GLU A 13 6.25 1.47 25.00
C GLU A 13 5.51 2.78 24.80
N GLY A 14 6.16 3.79 24.22
CA GLY A 14 5.54 5.08 23.87
C GLY A 14 4.38 4.91 22.88
N VAL A 15 4.51 4.03 21.88
CA VAL A 15 3.43 3.70 20.94
C VAL A 15 2.26 3.05 21.67
N ALA A 16 2.51 2.11 22.59
CA ALA A 16 1.45 1.44 23.35
C ALA A 16 0.67 2.42 24.24
N GLN A 17 1.38 3.35 24.90
CA GLN A 17 0.76 4.43 25.67
C GLN A 17 -0.11 5.35 24.79
N LEU A 18 0.37 5.69 23.58
CA LEU A 18 -0.39 6.48 22.61
C LEU A 18 -1.65 5.75 22.12
N GLU A 19 -1.55 4.46 21.79
CA GLU A 19 -2.68 3.63 21.40
C GLU A 19 -3.76 3.60 22.49
N GLN A 20 -3.36 3.42 23.73
CA GLN A 20 -4.28 3.41 24.88
C GLN A 20 -4.95 4.77 25.11
N ARG A 21 -4.18 5.87 25.05
CA ARG A 21 -4.70 7.23 25.30
C ARG A 21 -5.61 7.76 24.18
N LEU A 22 -5.33 7.38 22.94
CA LEU A 22 -6.01 7.92 21.76
C LEU A 22 -7.08 6.97 21.20
N GLY A 23 -7.19 5.74 21.70
CA GLY A 23 -8.02 4.70 21.12
C GLY A 23 -7.63 4.39 19.65
N ALA A 24 -6.40 4.70 19.27
CA ALA A 24 -5.88 4.50 17.93
C ALA A 24 -5.11 3.19 17.84
N THR A 25 -5.01 2.63 16.66
CA THR A 25 -4.12 1.51 16.38
C THR A 25 -2.98 1.98 15.48
N VAL A 26 -1.74 1.75 15.91
CA VAL A 26 -0.55 2.09 15.14
C VAL A 26 -0.11 0.86 14.34
N SER A 27 -0.10 0.98 13.01
CA SER A 27 0.47 -0.05 12.15
C SER A 27 1.99 -0.07 12.31
N ARG A 28 2.53 -1.24 12.62
CA ARG A 28 3.96 -1.44 12.78
C ARG A 28 4.54 -2.04 11.50
N PRO A 29 5.72 -1.58 11.04
CA PRO A 29 6.41 -2.24 9.93
C PRO A 29 6.84 -3.66 10.31
N SER A 30 7.33 -4.41 9.31
CA SER A 30 7.85 -5.76 9.52
C SER A 30 9.02 -5.74 10.51
N LEU A 31 9.04 -6.73 11.39
CA LEU A 31 10.07 -6.94 12.40
C LEU A 31 10.95 -8.13 12.00
N ARG A 32 12.22 -8.06 12.36
CA ARG A 32 13.10 -9.22 12.31
C ARG A 32 12.78 -10.14 13.48
N PRO A 33 12.68 -11.46 13.29
CA PRO A 33 12.40 -12.39 14.37
C PRO A 33 13.40 -12.31 15.52
N ASP A 34 14.69 -12.20 15.25
CA ASP A 34 15.76 -12.07 16.24
C ASP A 34 15.65 -10.80 17.13
N SER A 35 14.90 -9.80 16.68
CA SER A 35 14.66 -8.59 17.44
C SER A 35 13.63 -8.77 18.56
N PHE A 36 12.80 -9.80 18.49
CA PHE A 36 11.77 -10.06 19.51
C PHE A 36 12.37 -10.40 20.88
N ALA A 37 13.52 -11.04 20.92
CA ALA A 37 14.24 -11.31 22.16
C ALA A 37 14.63 -10.05 22.94
N ARG A 38 14.64 -8.89 22.27
CA ARG A 38 14.96 -7.59 22.87
C ARG A 38 13.72 -6.84 23.37
N LEU A 39 12.52 -7.34 23.10
CA LEU A 39 11.29 -6.70 23.56
C LEU A 39 11.02 -7.07 25.00
N SER A 40 10.75 -6.07 25.84
CA SER A 40 10.37 -6.29 27.22
C SER A 40 9.04 -7.03 27.35
N SER A 41 8.91 -7.90 28.32
CA SER A 41 7.72 -8.72 28.60
C SER A 41 6.45 -7.90 28.88
N GLY A 42 6.57 -6.59 29.10
CA GLY A 42 5.45 -5.66 29.34
C GLY A 42 4.86 -5.03 28.07
N THR A 43 5.49 -5.19 26.90
CA THR A 43 5.01 -4.59 25.66
C THR A 43 3.75 -5.29 25.16
N ARG A 44 2.62 -4.60 25.08
CA ARG A 44 1.40 -5.12 24.45
C ARG A 44 1.42 -4.88 22.94
N LEU A 45 1.16 -5.92 22.17
CA LEU A 45 0.99 -5.84 20.72
C LEU A 45 -0.49 -5.88 20.37
N SER A 46 -0.91 -5.01 19.46
CA SER A 46 -2.27 -5.01 18.92
C SER A 46 -2.25 -5.35 17.43
N GLY A 47 -3.29 -6.02 16.95
CA GLY A 47 -3.41 -6.33 15.53
C GLY A 47 -2.53 -7.50 15.07
N ARG A 48 -2.20 -7.52 13.79
CA ARG A 48 -1.36 -8.53 13.13
C ARG A 48 0.08 -8.03 13.07
N ILE A 49 1.02 -8.90 13.39
CA ILE A 49 2.46 -8.60 13.34
C ILE A 49 3.06 -9.26 12.09
N THR A 50 3.92 -8.54 11.39
CA THR A 50 4.68 -9.08 10.25
C THR A 50 6.09 -9.41 10.70
N LEU A 51 6.50 -10.64 10.51
CA LEU A 51 7.86 -11.14 10.69
C LEU A 51 8.44 -11.46 9.33
N ALA A 52 9.70 -11.16 9.12
CA ALA A 52 10.40 -11.34 7.84
C ALA A 52 11.54 -12.36 7.98
N PRO A 53 11.26 -13.67 7.91
CA PRO A 53 12.30 -14.69 7.79
C PRO A 53 13.10 -14.58 6.49
N GLU A 54 12.48 -14.09 5.42
CA GLU A 54 12.97 -13.89 4.06
C GLU A 54 13.13 -15.19 3.24
N ALA A 55 13.59 -16.30 3.84
CA ALA A 55 13.73 -17.59 3.18
C ALA A 55 13.29 -18.74 4.09
N GLY A 56 12.91 -19.86 3.48
CA GLY A 56 12.42 -21.04 4.20
C GLY A 56 13.50 -21.73 5.02
N SER A 57 14.65 -21.97 4.43
CA SER A 57 15.74 -22.71 5.08
C SER A 57 16.77 -21.80 5.76
N GLU A 58 17.43 -22.35 6.80
CA GLU A 58 18.55 -21.67 7.48
C GLU A 58 19.74 -21.46 6.52
N ARG A 59 19.97 -22.40 5.62
CA ARG A 59 20.99 -22.31 4.56
C ARG A 59 20.81 -21.02 3.77
N LEU A 60 19.61 -20.80 3.24
CA LEU A 60 19.34 -19.67 2.38
C LEU A 60 19.26 -18.35 3.15
N ARG A 61 18.75 -18.36 4.40
CA ARG A 61 18.80 -17.19 5.30
C ARG A 61 20.24 -16.75 5.58
N ARG A 62 21.15 -17.71 5.78
CA ARG A 62 22.58 -17.42 5.98
C ARG A 62 23.19 -16.77 4.74
N LYS A 63 22.89 -17.28 3.54
CA LYS A 63 23.31 -16.65 2.27
C LYS A 63 22.84 -15.22 2.12
N LEU A 64 21.61 -14.93 2.54
CA LEU A 64 21.04 -13.58 2.53
C LEU A 64 21.61 -12.64 3.61
N ASN A 65 22.64 -13.05 4.31
CA ASN A 65 23.19 -12.32 5.46
C ASN A 65 22.14 -12.05 6.56
N LYS A 66 21.21 -12.98 6.72
CA LYS A 66 20.20 -13.02 7.80
C LYS A 66 20.27 -14.35 8.53
N PRO A 67 21.36 -14.63 9.27
CA PRO A 67 21.61 -15.92 9.90
C PRO A 67 20.68 -16.12 11.10
N MET A 68 19.40 -16.36 10.82
CA MET A 68 18.40 -16.71 11.81
C MET A 68 18.12 -18.21 11.78
N GLU A 69 18.09 -18.82 12.95
CA GLU A 69 17.69 -20.23 13.12
C GLU A 69 16.17 -20.35 13.23
N ASP A 70 15.62 -21.51 12.91
CA ASP A 70 14.19 -21.79 13.00
C ASP A 70 13.66 -21.52 14.44
N ARG A 71 14.44 -21.89 15.45
CA ARG A 71 14.06 -21.67 16.86
C ARG A 71 13.84 -20.19 17.20
N GLU A 72 14.59 -19.28 16.59
CA GLU A 72 14.44 -17.84 16.80
C GLU A 72 13.15 -17.32 16.18
N ILE A 73 12.80 -17.83 14.98
CA ILE A 73 11.54 -17.48 14.31
C ILE A 73 10.34 -18.01 15.10
N LEU A 74 10.41 -19.26 15.56
CA LEU A 74 9.36 -19.88 16.37
C LEU A 74 9.17 -19.17 17.70
N GLY A 75 10.27 -18.84 18.39
CA GLY A 75 10.24 -18.05 19.62
C GLY A 75 9.68 -16.65 19.44
N ALA A 76 9.95 -16.01 18.30
CA ALA A 76 9.35 -14.73 17.95
C ALA A 76 7.83 -14.81 17.74
N VAL A 77 7.35 -15.89 17.12
CA VAL A 77 5.92 -16.14 16.92
C VAL A 77 5.22 -16.37 18.26
N GLU A 78 5.81 -17.19 19.13
CA GLU A 78 5.31 -17.44 20.48
C GLU A 78 5.23 -16.14 21.30
N SER A 79 6.31 -15.37 21.31
CA SER A 79 6.38 -14.06 21.97
C SER A 79 5.35 -13.09 21.45
N ALA A 80 5.16 -13.03 20.13
CA ALA A 80 4.16 -12.16 19.52
C ALA A 80 2.74 -12.48 20.01
N PHE A 81 2.37 -13.76 20.09
CA PHE A 81 1.07 -14.17 20.62
C PHE A 81 0.95 -13.94 22.14
N ALA A 82 2.00 -14.21 22.91
CA ALA A 82 2.04 -13.93 24.34
C ALA A 82 1.83 -12.43 24.63
N MET A 83 2.40 -11.57 23.80
CA MET A 83 2.24 -10.11 23.88
C MET A 83 0.88 -9.59 23.34
N GLY A 84 -0.01 -10.46 22.89
CA GLY A 84 -1.39 -10.13 22.51
C GLY A 84 -1.64 -9.93 21.01
N ALA A 85 -0.71 -10.27 20.14
CA ALA A 85 -0.93 -10.20 18.70
C ALA A 85 -2.16 -11.03 18.27
N LYS A 86 -2.98 -10.49 17.35
CA LYS A 86 -4.16 -11.19 16.82
C LYS A 86 -3.80 -12.18 15.71
N GLY A 87 -2.62 -12.09 15.16
CA GLY A 87 -2.09 -12.99 14.14
C GLY A 87 -0.69 -12.60 13.73
N VAL A 88 -0.03 -13.52 13.04
CA VAL A 88 1.33 -13.32 12.50
C VAL A 88 1.30 -13.48 10.99
N LYS A 89 2.00 -12.61 10.29
CA LYS A 89 2.26 -12.71 8.85
C LYS A 89 3.76 -12.98 8.67
N LEU A 90 4.09 -14.12 8.11
CA LEU A 90 5.47 -14.48 7.74
C LEU A 90 5.71 -14.01 6.31
N TYR A 91 6.82 -13.32 6.09
CA TYR A 91 7.19 -12.78 4.79
C TYR A 91 8.39 -13.56 4.24
N PHE A 92 8.23 -14.15 3.06
CA PHE A 92 9.27 -14.89 2.35
C PHE A 92 9.45 -14.35 0.94
N MET A 93 10.68 -14.26 0.50
CA MET A 93 11.01 -14.17 -0.91
C MET A 93 10.96 -15.57 -1.53
N ILE A 94 10.63 -15.66 -2.81
CA ILE A 94 10.61 -16.89 -3.59
C ILE A 94 11.29 -16.64 -4.94
N GLY A 95 12.01 -17.63 -5.46
CA GLY A 95 12.83 -17.46 -6.66
C GLY A 95 14.17 -16.77 -6.40
N LEU A 96 14.70 -16.87 -5.18
CA LEU A 96 16.02 -16.35 -4.84
C LEU A 96 17.12 -17.06 -5.64
N PRO A 97 18.20 -16.36 -5.98
CA PRO A 97 19.35 -17.02 -6.62
C PRO A 97 19.92 -18.14 -5.75
N GLY A 98 20.03 -19.35 -6.31
CA GLY A 98 20.47 -20.54 -5.60
C GLY A 98 19.45 -21.12 -4.60
N GLU A 99 18.16 -20.76 -4.74
CA GLU A 99 17.05 -21.43 -4.04
C GLU A 99 16.78 -22.81 -4.64
N GLU A 100 16.75 -23.83 -3.81
CA GLU A 100 16.48 -25.22 -4.15
C GLU A 100 15.07 -25.63 -3.73
N GLU A 101 14.59 -26.81 -4.16
CA GLU A 101 13.26 -27.32 -3.82
C GLU A 101 13.08 -27.47 -2.30
N ASP A 102 14.11 -27.95 -1.60
CA ASP A 102 14.09 -28.09 -0.15
C ASP A 102 13.89 -26.75 0.57
N ASP A 103 14.45 -25.66 0.01
CA ASP A 103 14.25 -24.31 0.57
C ASP A 103 12.80 -23.85 0.40
N VAL A 104 12.18 -24.18 -0.74
CA VAL A 104 10.78 -23.89 -1.03
C VAL A 104 9.86 -24.68 -0.10
N GLU A 105 10.12 -25.97 0.09
CA GLU A 105 9.34 -26.81 1.02
C GLU A 105 9.52 -26.40 2.48
N ALA A 106 10.71 -25.94 2.86
CA ALA A 106 10.99 -25.41 4.18
C ALA A 106 10.11 -24.21 4.54
N ILE A 107 9.66 -23.40 3.55
CA ILE A 107 8.70 -22.32 3.80
C ILE A 107 7.40 -22.88 4.41
N ALA A 108 6.88 -23.93 3.82
CA ALA A 108 5.64 -24.56 4.30
C ALA A 108 5.86 -25.24 5.66
N SER A 109 6.93 -26.01 5.82
CA SER A 109 7.27 -26.70 7.07
C SER A 109 7.39 -25.72 8.25
N LEU A 110 8.19 -24.65 8.10
CA LEU A 110 8.35 -23.63 9.12
C LEU A 110 7.02 -22.94 9.45
N SER A 111 6.22 -22.65 8.43
CA SER A 111 4.92 -21.98 8.60
C SER A 111 3.90 -22.85 9.35
N GLU A 112 3.88 -24.16 9.09
CA GLU A 112 2.99 -25.09 9.80
C GLU A 112 3.41 -25.24 11.28
N ARG A 113 4.70 -25.28 11.58
CA ARG A 113 5.21 -25.22 12.97
C ARG A 113 4.78 -23.92 13.68
N CYS A 114 4.78 -22.78 12.98
CA CYS A 114 4.23 -21.54 13.52
C CYS A 114 2.71 -21.63 13.78
N CYS A 115 1.96 -22.37 12.96
CA CYS A 115 0.54 -22.63 13.20
C CYS A 115 0.30 -23.51 14.43
N GLU A 116 1.19 -24.47 14.71
CA GLU A 116 1.13 -25.28 15.92
C GLU A 116 1.30 -24.42 17.18
N ILE A 117 2.28 -23.51 17.18
CA ILE A 117 2.45 -22.52 18.25
C ILE A 117 1.19 -21.64 18.38
N ALA A 118 0.64 -21.12 17.29
CA ALA A 118 -0.58 -20.32 17.34
C ALA A 118 -1.74 -21.10 18.01
N ARG A 119 -1.84 -22.40 17.73
CA ARG A 119 -2.86 -23.29 18.31
C ARG A 119 -2.64 -23.48 19.81
N SER A 120 -1.41 -23.78 20.24
CA SER A 120 -1.05 -23.94 21.65
C SER A 120 -1.28 -22.68 22.47
N MET A 121 -1.13 -21.51 21.85
CA MET A 121 -1.39 -20.19 22.42
C MET A 121 -2.88 -19.75 22.37
N GLY A 122 -3.81 -20.68 22.13
CA GLY A 122 -5.25 -20.43 22.10
C GLY A 122 -5.72 -19.66 20.86
N ARG A 123 -5.01 -19.72 19.74
CA ARG A 123 -5.34 -19.08 18.45
C ARG A 123 -5.60 -20.12 17.36
N PRO A 124 -6.60 -21.02 17.51
CA PRO A 124 -6.80 -22.17 16.61
C PRO A 124 -7.40 -21.79 15.24
N ARG A 125 -7.71 -20.52 15.00
CA ARG A 125 -8.39 -20.11 13.75
C ARG A 125 -7.46 -20.22 12.55
N LYS A 126 -7.95 -20.81 11.47
CA LYS A 126 -7.28 -20.82 10.18
C LYS A 126 -7.00 -19.35 9.77
N GLY A 127 -5.72 -19.05 9.47
CA GLY A 127 -5.28 -17.69 9.15
C GLY A 127 -4.77 -16.86 10.34
N SER A 128 -4.63 -17.45 11.56
CA SER A 128 -3.84 -16.84 12.63
C SER A 128 -2.40 -16.63 12.18
N VAL A 129 -1.87 -17.53 11.37
CA VAL A 129 -0.62 -17.40 10.63
C VAL A 129 -0.94 -17.24 9.15
N SER A 130 -0.34 -16.25 8.49
CA SER A 130 -0.38 -16.07 7.04
C SER A 130 1.02 -16.04 6.47
N VAL A 131 1.18 -16.57 5.27
CA VAL A 131 2.45 -16.70 4.55
C VAL A 131 2.37 -15.81 3.32
N ALA A 132 3.20 -14.77 3.29
CA ALA A 132 3.33 -13.90 2.13
C ALA A 132 4.54 -14.33 1.31
N LEU A 133 4.30 -14.68 0.05
CA LEU A 133 5.32 -15.04 -0.92
C LEU A 133 5.51 -13.87 -1.89
N SER A 134 6.72 -13.31 -1.91
CA SER A 134 7.08 -12.23 -2.81
C SER A 134 8.15 -12.73 -3.76
N PRO A 135 7.92 -12.72 -5.09
CA PRO A 135 8.97 -13.03 -6.04
C PRO A 135 10.20 -12.17 -5.78
N PHE A 136 11.37 -12.77 -5.89
CA PHE A 136 12.62 -12.01 -5.81
C PHE A 136 12.72 -11.06 -7.00
N VAL A 137 13.03 -9.81 -6.72
CA VAL A 137 13.29 -8.76 -7.71
C VAL A 137 14.67 -8.19 -7.43
N PRO A 138 15.64 -8.32 -8.34
CA PRO A 138 16.93 -7.64 -8.20
C PRO A 138 16.71 -6.13 -8.24
N LYS A 139 17.29 -5.41 -7.28
CA LYS A 139 17.06 -3.96 -7.14
C LYS A 139 18.37 -3.20 -7.21
N PRO A 140 18.39 -2.03 -7.87
CA PRO A 140 19.52 -1.12 -7.84
C PRO A 140 20.03 -0.86 -6.42
N HIS A 141 21.33 -0.63 -6.30
CA HIS A 141 22.02 -0.32 -5.05
C HIS A 141 21.86 -1.36 -3.93
N THR A 142 21.57 -2.62 -4.30
CA THR A 142 21.58 -3.75 -3.37
C THR A 142 22.67 -4.76 -3.76
N PRO A 143 23.14 -5.60 -2.83
CA PRO A 143 24.11 -6.65 -3.19
C PRO A 143 23.66 -7.57 -4.32
N LEU A 144 22.36 -7.86 -4.42
CA LEU A 144 21.81 -8.76 -5.43
C LEU A 144 21.37 -8.06 -6.74
N GLN A 145 21.78 -6.80 -6.97
CA GLN A 145 21.47 -6.09 -8.21
C GLN A 145 22.00 -6.74 -9.49
N TRP A 146 23.02 -7.58 -9.37
CA TRP A 146 23.60 -8.33 -10.50
C TRP A 146 22.98 -9.71 -10.71
N ALA A 147 22.15 -10.16 -9.77
CA ALA A 147 21.57 -11.48 -9.83
C ALA A 147 20.48 -11.57 -10.90
N PRO A 148 20.36 -12.71 -11.59
CA PRO A 148 19.24 -12.96 -12.48
C PRO A 148 17.94 -13.11 -11.68
N GLN A 149 16.83 -12.70 -12.29
CA GLN A 149 15.51 -13.06 -11.81
C GLN A 149 15.06 -14.38 -12.44
N MET A 150 14.52 -15.24 -11.61
CA MET A 150 13.94 -16.51 -12.05
C MET A 150 12.75 -16.28 -13.00
N ASP A 151 12.52 -17.22 -13.92
CA ASP A 151 11.38 -17.24 -14.83
C ASP A 151 10.04 -17.19 -14.06
N GLU A 152 9.07 -16.40 -14.55
CA GLU A 152 7.78 -16.23 -13.89
C GLU A 152 6.96 -17.52 -13.81
N GLY A 153 7.10 -18.42 -14.78
CA GLY A 153 6.46 -19.73 -14.78
C GLY A 153 7.04 -20.62 -13.68
N GLU A 154 8.38 -20.60 -13.52
CA GLU A 154 9.06 -21.34 -12.47
C GLU A 154 8.75 -20.77 -11.08
N ILE A 155 8.71 -19.44 -10.92
CA ILE A 155 8.25 -18.79 -9.68
C ILE A 155 6.82 -19.23 -9.34
N TRP A 156 5.94 -19.26 -10.35
CA TRP A 156 4.56 -19.69 -10.17
C TRP A 156 4.46 -21.15 -9.74
N ARG A 157 5.26 -22.02 -10.34
CA ARG A 157 5.36 -23.45 -9.96
C ARG A 157 5.73 -23.58 -8.47
N ARG A 158 6.74 -22.83 -8.01
CA ARG A 158 7.17 -22.83 -6.60
C ARG A 158 6.10 -22.28 -5.66
N ILE A 159 5.41 -21.19 -6.04
CA ILE A 159 4.27 -20.66 -5.28
C ILE A 159 3.19 -21.75 -5.13
N CYS A 160 2.86 -22.43 -6.23
CA CYS A 160 1.87 -23.53 -6.20
C CYS A 160 2.34 -24.68 -5.31
N ARG A 161 3.65 -25.00 -5.31
CA ARG A 161 4.22 -26.04 -4.42
C ARG A 161 4.02 -25.68 -2.95
N VAL A 162 4.40 -24.47 -2.53
CA VAL A 162 4.19 -23.99 -1.15
C VAL A 162 2.70 -24.04 -0.78
N ARG A 163 1.81 -23.55 -1.67
CA ARG A 163 0.36 -23.56 -1.44
C ARG A 163 -0.19 -24.96 -1.23
N ALA A 164 0.29 -25.94 -1.98
CA ALA A 164 -0.14 -27.32 -1.87
C ALA A 164 0.28 -27.98 -0.54
N LEU A 165 1.40 -27.56 0.01
CA LEU A 165 1.94 -28.07 1.28
C LEU A 165 1.34 -27.40 2.52
N LEU A 166 0.83 -26.16 2.38
CA LEU A 166 0.21 -25.43 3.49
C LEU A 166 -1.19 -25.98 3.82
N ARG A 167 -1.41 -26.35 5.08
CA ARG A 167 -2.68 -26.90 5.59
C ARG A 167 -3.45 -25.87 6.45
N ASN A 168 -2.75 -25.22 7.36
CA ASN A 168 -3.33 -24.35 8.39
C ASN A 168 -3.00 -22.87 8.16
N ALA A 169 -1.83 -22.56 7.60
CA ALA A 169 -1.45 -21.18 7.25
C ALA A 169 -2.21 -20.70 6.01
N ARG A 170 -2.44 -19.39 5.95
CA ARG A 170 -3.10 -18.74 4.81
C ARG A 170 -2.04 -18.17 3.85
N PRO A 171 -1.86 -18.72 2.64
CA PRO A 171 -0.96 -18.14 1.65
C PRO A 171 -1.55 -16.85 1.04
N VAL A 172 -0.67 -15.90 0.78
CA VAL A 172 -0.89 -14.73 -0.07
C VAL A 172 0.39 -14.53 -0.88
N TRP A 173 0.30 -14.02 -2.09
CA TRP A 173 1.47 -13.84 -2.97
C TRP A 173 1.31 -12.62 -3.86
N ASN A 174 2.46 -12.11 -4.32
CA ASN A 174 2.51 -11.14 -5.40
C ASN A 174 2.55 -11.87 -6.74
N ASP A 175 1.93 -11.29 -7.77
CA ASP A 175 1.95 -11.85 -9.12
C ASP A 175 3.38 -11.83 -9.69
N PRO A 176 3.93 -12.98 -10.14
CA PRO A 176 5.26 -13.03 -10.76
C PRO A 176 5.42 -12.11 -11.97
N ARG A 177 4.35 -11.90 -12.73
CA ARG A 177 4.35 -11.01 -13.90
C ARG A 177 4.55 -9.55 -13.52
N THR A 178 3.86 -9.09 -12.47
CA THR A 178 4.08 -7.75 -11.90
C THR A 178 5.52 -7.60 -11.44
N SER A 179 6.08 -8.64 -10.83
CA SER A 179 7.48 -8.64 -10.36
C SER A 179 8.49 -8.64 -11.51
N LEU A 180 8.17 -9.26 -12.64
CA LEU A 180 8.99 -9.17 -13.86
C LEU A 180 8.99 -7.76 -14.43
N VAL A 181 7.83 -7.13 -14.56
CA VAL A 181 7.73 -5.73 -15.01
C VAL A 181 8.50 -4.80 -14.06
N GLU A 182 8.39 -5.01 -12.75
CA GLU A 182 9.17 -4.27 -11.74
C GLU A 182 10.68 -4.42 -11.95
N ALA A 183 11.16 -5.64 -12.24
CA ALA A 183 12.57 -5.90 -12.50
C ALA A 183 13.05 -5.23 -13.79
N VAL A 184 12.28 -5.33 -14.87
CA VAL A 184 12.58 -4.69 -16.16
C VAL A 184 12.70 -3.18 -16.00
N LEU A 185 11.74 -2.54 -15.35
CA LEU A 185 11.77 -1.10 -15.11
C LEU A 185 12.88 -0.69 -14.13
N GLY A 186 13.18 -1.53 -13.14
CA GLY A 186 14.20 -1.26 -12.12
C GLY A 186 15.63 -1.45 -12.60
N LEU A 187 15.90 -2.43 -13.48
CA LEU A 187 17.21 -2.74 -14.01
C LEU A 187 17.47 -2.17 -15.40
N GLY A 188 16.50 -1.47 -15.94
CA GLY A 188 16.56 -0.92 -17.28
C GLY A 188 17.64 0.16 -17.44
N ASP A 189 17.78 0.64 -18.66
CA ASP A 189 18.68 1.75 -19.00
C ASP A 189 17.90 3.00 -19.40
N GLY A 190 18.63 4.06 -19.71
CA GLY A 190 18.05 5.34 -20.11
C GLY A 190 17.54 5.40 -21.56
N ILE A 191 17.63 4.34 -22.32
CA ILE A 191 17.28 4.28 -23.74
C ILE A 191 16.11 3.32 -23.97
N GLU A 192 16.32 2.03 -23.78
CA GLU A 192 15.33 0.98 -24.07
C GLU A 192 14.14 1.02 -23.10
N THR A 193 14.39 1.30 -21.80
CA THR A 193 13.33 1.30 -20.80
C THR A 193 12.29 2.39 -21.02
N PRO A 194 12.65 3.66 -21.32
CA PRO A 194 11.68 4.70 -21.68
C PRO A 194 10.86 4.33 -22.93
N LEU A 195 11.48 3.76 -23.97
CA LEU A 195 10.78 3.34 -25.19
C LEU A 195 9.76 2.24 -24.90
N ALA A 196 10.15 1.22 -24.19
CA ALA A 196 9.25 0.13 -23.78
C ALA A 196 8.09 0.64 -22.91
N LEU A 197 8.36 1.60 -22.01
CA LEU A 197 7.33 2.21 -21.17
C LEU A 197 6.36 3.06 -22.01
N GLU A 198 6.86 3.84 -22.96
CA GLU A 198 6.04 4.65 -23.87
C GLU A 198 5.10 3.75 -24.69
N GLU A 199 5.64 2.71 -25.33
CA GLU A 199 4.84 1.72 -26.08
C GLU A 199 3.77 1.05 -25.19
N ALA A 200 4.12 0.65 -23.99
CA ALA A 200 3.16 0.05 -23.05
C ALA A 200 2.03 1.04 -22.71
N VAL A 201 2.37 2.31 -22.48
CA VAL A 201 1.42 3.37 -22.18
C VAL A 201 0.51 3.66 -23.39
N GLU A 202 1.05 3.72 -24.59
CA GLU A 202 0.28 3.90 -25.83
C GLU A 202 -0.68 2.73 -26.10
N ALA A 203 -0.23 1.50 -25.80
CA ALA A 203 -1.06 0.30 -25.89
C ALA A 203 -2.09 0.17 -24.75
N GLY A 204 -2.19 1.15 -23.87
CA GLY A 204 -3.21 1.25 -22.84
C GLY A 204 -2.83 0.69 -21.47
N ALA A 205 -1.57 0.37 -21.22
CA ALA A 205 -1.10 0.02 -19.88
C ALA A 205 -1.26 1.21 -18.91
N ARG A 206 -1.91 0.98 -17.77
CA ARG A 206 -2.18 1.99 -16.74
C ARG A 206 -2.28 1.31 -15.38
N TYR A 207 -1.57 1.83 -14.38
CA TYR A 207 -1.63 1.34 -13.00
C TYR A 207 -1.17 -0.10 -12.81
N ASP A 208 -0.19 -0.53 -13.57
CA ASP A 208 0.28 -1.92 -13.63
C ASP A 208 0.97 -2.40 -12.34
N ALA A 209 1.26 -1.48 -11.40
CA ALA A 209 1.67 -1.84 -10.03
C ALA A 209 0.57 -2.56 -9.23
N TRP A 210 -0.68 -2.52 -9.71
CA TRP A 210 -1.80 -3.24 -9.14
C TRP A 210 -2.07 -4.50 -9.95
N SER A 211 -1.90 -5.68 -9.35
CA SER A 211 -2.04 -6.96 -10.04
C SER A 211 -3.36 -7.11 -10.81
N GLU A 212 -4.44 -6.52 -10.28
CA GLU A 212 -5.75 -6.51 -10.94
C GLU A 212 -5.86 -5.53 -12.12
N ARG A 213 -4.86 -4.68 -12.32
CA ARG A 213 -4.79 -3.70 -13.42
C ARG A 213 -3.70 -4.03 -14.44
N LEU A 214 -2.82 -4.94 -14.10
CA LEU A 214 -1.71 -5.34 -14.97
C LEU A 214 -2.24 -5.82 -16.33
N ARG A 215 -1.87 -5.14 -17.38
CA ARG A 215 -2.12 -5.52 -18.77
C ARG A 215 -0.99 -6.42 -19.26
N TRP A 216 -1.04 -7.68 -18.82
CA TRP A 216 0.00 -8.63 -19.20
C TRP A 216 0.06 -8.88 -20.71
N ASP A 217 -1.07 -8.85 -21.40
CA ASP A 217 -1.14 -8.90 -22.86
C ASP A 217 -0.34 -7.79 -23.55
N VAL A 218 -0.35 -6.59 -23.00
CA VAL A 218 0.45 -5.46 -23.49
C VAL A 218 1.92 -5.67 -23.16
N TRP A 219 2.23 -5.92 -21.87
CA TRP A 219 3.62 -6.05 -21.43
C TRP A 219 4.36 -7.22 -22.09
N SER A 220 3.71 -8.38 -22.28
CA SER A 220 4.36 -9.51 -22.99
C SER A 220 4.73 -9.11 -24.41
N SER A 221 3.84 -8.45 -25.13
CA SER A 221 4.11 -7.98 -26.49
C SER A 221 5.21 -6.91 -26.57
N VAL A 222 5.26 -6.00 -25.59
CA VAL A 222 6.32 -4.98 -25.49
C VAL A 222 7.67 -5.67 -25.23
N LEU A 223 7.72 -6.59 -24.27
CA LEU A 223 8.96 -7.30 -23.91
C LEU A 223 9.51 -8.17 -25.06
N GLU A 224 8.63 -8.73 -25.92
CA GLU A 224 9.04 -9.42 -27.16
C GLU A 224 9.74 -8.47 -28.13
N ARG A 225 9.33 -7.21 -28.21
CA ARG A 225 9.96 -6.18 -29.06
C ARG A 225 11.24 -5.59 -28.47
N HIS A 226 11.37 -5.67 -27.13
CA HIS A 226 12.54 -5.19 -26.37
C HIS A 226 13.29 -6.33 -25.67
N PRO A 227 13.82 -7.32 -26.44
CA PRO A 227 14.40 -8.55 -25.85
C PRO A 227 15.61 -8.28 -24.96
N LEU A 228 16.34 -7.20 -25.19
CA LEU A 228 17.50 -6.83 -24.38
C LEU A 228 17.12 -6.49 -22.93
N LEU A 229 15.94 -5.93 -22.69
CA LEU A 229 15.46 -5.68 -21.34
C LEU A 229 15.14 -6.97 -20.59
N LEU A 230 14.48 -7.89 -21.28
CA LEU A 230 14.16 -9.20 -20.72
C LEU A 230 15.42 -10.03 -20.47
N ASP A 231 16.36 -10.04 -21.42
CA ASP A 231 17.64 -10.76 -21.30
C ASP A 231 18.45 -10.23 -20.11
N ARG A 232 18.54 -8.93 -19.93
CA ARG A 232 19.20 -8.30 -18.78
C ARG A 232 18.65 -8.78 -17.45
N VAL A 233 17.34 -8.93 -17.34
CA VAL A 233 16.69 -9.42 -16.12
C VAL A 233 16.93 -10.92 -15.92
N ARG A 234 16.87 -11.71 -17.00
CA ARG A 234 17.00 -13.17 -16.98
C ARG A 234 18.43 -13.65 -16.80
N SER A 235 19.38 -12.95 -17.42
CA SER A 235 20.81 -13.32 -17.35
C SER A 235 21.53 -12.63 -16.18
N GLY A 236 20.92 -11.58 -15.61
CA GLY A 236 21.56 -10.70 -14.65
C GLY A 236 22.51 -9.70 -15.31
N LEU A 237 23.09 -8.82 -14.51
CA LEU A 237 24.00 -7.78 -14.98
C LEU A 237 25.45 -8.25 -14.96
N ASP A 238 26.23 -7.81 -15.93
CA ASP A 238 27.67 -7.99 -15.90
C ASP A 238 28.29 -7.19 -14.75
N ARG A 239 29.06 -7.88 -13.91
CA ARG A 239 29.75 -7.28 -12.77
C ARG A 239 30.94 -6.41 -13.16
N GLY A 240 31.46 -6.58 -14.37
CA GLY A 240 32.60 -5.82 -14.92
C GLY A 240 32.21 -4.41 -15.37
N THR A 241 30.93 -4.20 -15.69
CA THR A 241 30.41 -2.91 -16.17
C THR A 241 29.73 -2.12 -15.05
N GLU A 242 29.76 -0.80 -15.17
CA GLU A 242 28.99 0.07 -14.28
C GLU A 242 27.49 -0.04 -14.63
N PRO A 243 26.63 -0.23 -13.62
CA PRO A 243 25.19 -0.27 -13.87
C PRO A 243 24.66 1.13 -14.27
N PRO A 244 23.55 1.20 -15.03
CA PRO A 244 23.00 2.46 -15.52
C PRO A 244 22.71 3.53 -14.44
N TRP A 245 22.49 3.10 -13.22
CA TRP A 245 22.20 3.97 -12.06
C TRP A 245 23.43 4.33 -11.22
N ALA A 246 24.65 4.01 -11.65
CA ALA A 246 25.88 4.25 -10.86
C ALA A 246 26.10 5.74 -10.51
N PHE A 247 25.52 6.66 -11.29
CA PHE A 247 25.55 8.08 -11.00
C PHE A 247 24.77 8.51 -9.76
N VAL A 248 23.83 7.67 -9.27
CA VAL A 248 23.06 7.92 -8.04
C VAL A 248 23.88 7.45 -6.83
N ARG A 249 24.15 8.34 -5.89
CA ARG A 249 24.88 8.00 -4.66
C ARG A 249 23.90 7.70 -3.53
N THR A 250 23.98 6.49 -2.98
CA THR A 250 23.09 6.01 -1.89
C THR A 250 23.79 5.84 -0.54
N GLY A 251 25.09 6.17 -0.47
CA GLY A 251 25.93 5.93 0.70
C GLY A 251 26.69 4.60 0.65
N ALA A 252 26.08 3.50 0.17
CA ALA A 252 26.81 2.25 -0.03
C ALA A 252 27.75 2.34 -1.24
N THR A 253 29.00 1.91 -1.07
CA THR A 253 29.99 1.91 -2.17
C THR A 253 29.76 0.71 -3.11
N SER A 254 30.02 0.90 -4.41
CA SER A 254 29.93 -0.20 -5.39
C SER A 254 30.86 -1.37 -5.02
N GLY A 255 32.05 -1.08 -4.49
CA GLY A 255 32.99 -2.10 -4.02
C GLY A 255 32.43 -2.93 -2.86
N PHE A 256 31.75 -2.30 -1.92
CA PHE A 256 31.06 -3.01 -0.84
C PHE A 256 29.93 -3.91 -1.39
N LEU A 257 29.09 -3.39 -2.28
CA LEU A 257 28.00 -4.18 -2.87
C LEU A 257 28.52 -5.41 -3.65
N ARG A 258 29.66 -5.27 -4.36
CA ARG A 258 30.29 -6.40 -5.06
C ARG A 258 30.79 -7.46 -4.09
N ARG A 259 31.50 -7.07 -3.03
CA ARG A 259 31.95 -8.00 -1.98
C ARG A 259 30.78 -8.73 -1.30
N GLU A 260 29.70 -8.02 -1.05
CA GLU A 260 28.48 -8.63 -0.48
C GLU A 260 27.84 -9.63 -1.44
N TYR A 261 27.85 -9.34 -2.76
CA TYR A 261 27.37 -10.29 -3.75
C TYR A 261 28.26 -11.56 -3.79
N GLU A 262 29.57 -11.40 -3.73
CA GLU A 262 30.52 -12.51 -3.69
C GLU A 262 30.30 -13.37 -2.45
N ARG A 263 30.16 -12.76 -1.29
CA ARG A 263 29.82 -13.46 -0.03
C ARG A 263 28.48 -14.17 -0.11
N PHE A 264 27.49 -13.57 -0.75
CA PHE A 264 26.22 -14.24 -1.01
C PHE A 264 26.40 -15.51 -1.85
N VAL A 265 27.19 -15.46 -2.93
CA VAL A 265 27.47 -16.62 -3.77
C VAL A 265 28.17 -17.71 -2.95
N GLU A 266 29.16 -17.34 -2.17
CA GLU A 266 29.93 -18.25 -1.30
C GLU A 266 29.13 -18.76 -0.09
N GLY A 267 28.04 -18.07 0.28
CA GLY A 267 27.25 -18.38 1.48
C GLY A 267 27.91 -17.93 2.78
N THR A 268 28.84 -16.96 2.71
CA THR A 268 29.58 -16.43 3.85
C THR A 268 28.94 -15.16 4.38
N PRO A 269 28.40 -15.13 5.63
CA PRO A 269 27.78 -13.94 6.20
C PRO A 269 28.80 -12.82 6.45
N THR A 270 28.35 -11.58 6.29
CA THR A 270 29.11 -10.40 6.67
C THR A 270 28.95 -10.14 8.17
N PRO A 271 30.04 -10.01 8.91
CA PRO A 271 29.97 -9.73 10.34
C PRO A 271 29.34 -8.34 10.64
N ASP A 272 28.68 -8.23 11.79
CA ASP A 272 28.16 -6.94 12.24
C ASP A 272 29.31 -5.96 12.57
N CYS A 273 29.40 -4.86 11.84
CA CYS A 273 30.46 -3.88 12.00
C CYS A 273 30.52 -3.23 13.39
N ARG A 274 29.45 -3.31 14.17
CA ARG A 274 29.42 -2.84 15.58
C ARG A 274 30.20 -3.75 16.52
N GLN A 275 30.45 -4.99 16.12
CA GLN A 275 31.14 -6.01 16.93
C GLN A 275 32.48 -6.42 16.35
N SER A 276 32.60 -6.41 15.03
CA SER A 276 33.74 -7.03 14.31
C SER A 276 34.59 -6.01 13.55
N GLY A 277 34.34 -4.72 13.70
CA GLY A 277 35.04 -3.67 12.98
C GLY A 277 34.37 -3.26 11.68
N CYS A 278 34.85 -2.18 11.08
CA CYS A 278 34.25 -1.56 9.90
C CYS A 278 34.32 -2.46 8.65
N ASN A 279 33.19 -2.66 7.98
CA ASN A 279 33.09 -3.40 6.70
C ASN A 279 33.32 -2.50 5.48
N ASP A 280 33.68 -1.25 5.67
CA ASP A 280 33.95 -0.26 4.61
C ASP A 280 32.79 -0.12 3.61
N CYS A 281 31.58 -0.10 4.13
CA CYS A 281 30.35 0.00 3.31
C CYS A 281 30.11 1.41 2.77
N GLY A 282 30.67 2.46 3.36
CA GLY A 282 30.51 3.86 2.98
C GLY A 282 29.27 4.54 3.57
N ALA A 283 28.44 3.84 4.37
CA ALA A 283 27.21 4.37 4.89
C ALA A 283 27.38 5.35 6.08
N CYS A 284 28.50 5.26 6.80
CA CYS A 284 28.79 6.10 7.96
C CYS A 284 29.65 7.31 7.57
N ARG A 285 29.41 8.44 8.23
CA ARG A 285 30.38 9.55 8.22
C ARG A 285 31.60 9.17 9.05
N PRO A 286 32.78 9.76 8.78
CA PRO A 286 33.98 9.48 9.58
C PRO A 286 33.79 9.63 11.07
N GLU A 287 33.04 10.66 11.50
CA GLU A 287 32.70 10.95 12.89
C GLU A 287 31.75 9.92 13.53
N ASP A 288 30.94 9.21 12.74
CA ASP A 288 29.98 8.22 13.23
C ASP A 288 30.62 6.81 13.31
N ARG A 289 31.87 6.64 12.86
CA ARG A 289 32.58 5.33 12.88
C ARG A 289 33.02 4.88 14.26
N ALA A 290 33.08 5.80 15.22
CA ALA A 290 33.18 5.42 16.64
C ALA A 290 31.88 4.66 16.98
N ALA A 291 32.02 3.40 17.41
CA ALA A 291 30.88 2.58 17.82
C ALA A 291 29.93 3.44 18.66
N PRO A 292 28.63 3.48 18.35
CA PRO A 292 27.70 4.05 19.29
C PRO A 292 27.88 3.21 20.55
N GLN A 293 28.58 3.77 21.53
CA GLN A 293 28.53 3.26 22.87
C GLN A 293 27.04 3.12 23.16
N ALA A 294 26.63 1.98 23.69
CA ALA A 294 25.34 1.82 24.36
C ALA A 294 25.35 2.83 25.53
N GLY A 295 25.44 4.10 25.16
CA GLY A 295 25.60 5.25 25.98
C GLY A 295 24.25 5.82 26.25
N GLU A 296 23.99 5.91 27.53
CA GLU A 296 22.97 6.75 28.14
C GLU A 296 21.66 6.74 27.39
N GLU A 297 20.71 5.94 27.83
CA GLU A 297 19.30 6.15 27.62
C GLU A 297 18.99 7.65 27.78
N LYS A 298 19.12 8.43 26.73
CA LYS A 298 18.49 9.73 26.70
C LYS A 298 17.01 9.41 26.88
N ARG A 299 16.55 9.45 28.13
CA ARG A 299 15.14 9.41 28.47
C ARG A 299 14.49 10.47 27.59
N CYS A 300 13.82 10.04 26.54
CA CYS A 300 12.94 10.93 25.81
C CYS A 300 12.04 11.55 26.86
N ALA A 301 12.13 12.87 27.03
CA ALA A 301 11.24 13.59 27.92
C ALA A 301 9.82 13.11 27.62
N ALA A 302 9.08 12.73 28.64
CA ALA A 302 7.74 12.19 28.49
C ALA A 302 6.97 13.14 27.55
N LEU A 303 6.56 12.62 26.40
CA LEU A 303 5.84 13.40 25.41
C LEU A 303 4.52 13.83 26.02
N THR A 304 4.49 15.03 26.62
CA THR A 304 3.25 15.65 27.08
C THR A 304 2.45 16.04 25.85
N LEU A 305 1.60 15.12 25.41
CA LEU A 305 0.64 15.44 24.37
C LEU A 305 -0.35 16.43 24.95
N PRO A 306 -0.63 17.53 24.25
CA PRO A 306 -1.71 18.43 24.67
C PRO A 306 -3.02 17.62 24.80
N PRO A 307 -3.90 17.97 25.74
CA PRO A 307 -5.16 17.27 25.92
C PRO A 307 -5.90 17.17 24.57
N ALA A 308 -6.52 16.04 24.34
CA ALA A 308 -7.37 15.88 23.17
C ALA A 308 -8.46 16.94 23.23
N GLU A 309 -8.49 17.85 22.27
CA GLU A 309 -9.58 18.82 22.17
C GLU A 309 -10.87 18.06 21.83
N THR A 310 -11.66 17.78 22.84
CA THR A 310 -12.90 17.01 22.77
C THR A 310 -14.09 17.95 22.60
N GLY A 311 -14.37 18.40 21.41
CA GLY A 311 -15.58 19.19 21.20
C GLY A 311 -15.82 19.41 19.72
N VAL A 312 -16.58 18.51 19.10
CA VAL A 312 -17.19 18.81 17.80
C VAL A 312 -18.47 19.58 18.07
N ARG A 313 -18.52 20.84 17.60
CA ARG A 313 -19.68 21.73 17.76
C ARG A 313 -20.60 21.74 16.55
N ALA A 314 -20.00 21.55 15.36
CA ALA A 314 -20.71 21.52 14.07
C ALA A 314 -19.95 20.67 13.06
N VAL A 315 -20.56 20.44 11.91
CA VAL A 315 -19.96 19.74 10.77
C VAL A 315 -20.09 20.64 9.55
N LEU A 316 -18.98 20.94 8.88
CA LEU A 316 -19.01 21.53 7.56
C LEU A 316 -19.02 20.40 6.53
N ARG A 317 -20.15 20.17 5.90
CA ARG A 317 -20.30 19.22 4.80
C ARG A 317 -20.00 19.94 3.50
N VAL A 318 -19.05 19.41 2.76
CA VAL A 318 -18.58 19.95 1.49
C VAL A 318 -18.88 18.97 0.36
N ARG A 319 -19.58 19.46 -0.67
CA ARG A 319 -19.71 18.78 -1.96
C ARG A 319 -18.55 19.22 -2.84
N TRP A 320 -17.90 18.27 -3.51
CA TRP A 320 -16.73 18.55 -4.33
C TRP A 320 -16.66 17.64 -5.56
N GLY A 321 -15.93 18.10 -6.55
CA GLY A 321 -15.72 17.42 -7.80
C GLY A 321 -14.28 16.94 -7.97
N LYS A 322 -14.11 15.93 -8.83
CA LYS A 322 -12.83 15.36 -9.25
C LYS A 322 -12.87 15.03 -10.73
N SER A 323 -11.99 15.65 -11.52
CA SER A 323 -11.96 15.52 -12.97
C SER A 323 -10.55 15.48 -13.54
N GLY A 324 -10.41 15.20 -14.82
CA GLY A 324 -9.15 15.17 -15.53
C GLY A 324 -8.15 14.19 -14.92
N LEU A 325 -6.90 14.60 -14.75
CA LEU A 325 -5.87 13.75 -14.15
C LEU A 325 -6.10 13.44 -12.67
N ALA A 326 -6.86 14.29 -11.96
CA ALA A 326 -7.19 14.05 -10.55
C ALA A 326 -8.01 12.76 -10.35
N ARG A 327 -8.76 12.28 -11.38
CA ARG A 327 -9.51 11.00 -11.32
C ARG A 327 -8.64 9.81 -10.94
N PHE A 328 -7.34 9.93 -11.13
CA PHE A 328 -6.36 8.90 -10.84
C PHE A 328 -5.76 8.95 -9.43
N SER A 329 -6.25 9.84 -8.57
CA SER A 329 -5.84 9.89 -7.17
C SER A 329 -6.56 8.83 -6.34
N SER A 330 -5.84 8.13 -5.49
CA SER A 330 -6.39 7.13 -4.57
C SER A 330 -7.17 7.78 -3.42
N HIS A 331 -7.97 6.99 -2.70
CA HIS A 331 -8.67 7.47 -1.50
C HIS A 331 -7.69 8.02 -0.44
N LEU A 332 -6.53 7.41 -0.27
CA LEU A 332 -5.50 7.91 0.66
C LEU A 332 -4.91 9.25 0.22
N ASP A 333 -4.77 9.47 -1.08
CA ASP A 333 -4.32 10.75 -1.61
C ASP A 333 -5.38 11.83 -1.37
N MET A 334 -6.67 11.50 -1.49
CA MET A 334 -7.78 12.38 -1.11
C MET A 334 -7.69 12.79 0.36
N VAL A 335 -7.52 11.83 1.27
CA VAL A 335 -7.39 12.11 2.72
C VAL A 335 -6.22 13.07 2.99
N ARG A 336 -5.09 12.86 2.32
CA ARG A 336 -3.90 13.72 2.46
C ARG A 336 -4.14 15.11 1.88
N MET A 337 -4.72 15.18 0.70
CA MET A 337 -5.04 16.44 0.02
C MET A 337 -5.98 17.27 0.87
N TRP A 338 -7.12 16.72 1.28
CA TRP A 338 -8.10 17.41 2.14
C TRP A 338 -7.53 17.84 3.47
N SER A 339 -6.72 17.00 4.12
CA SER A 339 -6.04 17.38 5.37
C SER A 339 -5.11 18.58 5.21
N ARG A 340 -4.49 18.73 4.04
CA ARG A 340 -3.63 19.88 3.72
C ARG A 340 -4.46 21.11 3.36
N ALA A 341 -5.51 20.96 2.56
CA ALA A 341 -6.40 22.05 2.17
C ALA A 341 -7.08 22.68 3.38
N VAL A 342 -7.66 21.87 4.27
CA VAL A 342 -8.27 22.32 5.53
C VAL A 342 -7.27 23.06 6.42
N ARG A 343 -6.03 22.61 6.48
CA ARG A 343 -4.99 23.32 7.26
C ARG A 343 -4.66 24.69 6.67
N ARG A 344 -4.63 24.80 5.34
CA ARG A 344 -4.30 26.08 4.65
C ARG A 344 -5.46 27.07 4.72
N SER A 345 -6.70 26.60 4.71
CA SER A 345 -7.88 27.44 4.73
C SER A 345 -8.17 28.14 6.07
N GLY A 346 -7.49 27.72 7.15
CA GLY A 346 -7.75 28.28 8.48
C GLY A 346 -9.07 27.87 9.11
N ILE A 347 -9.83 26.96 8.49
CA ILE A 347 -11.09 26.43 9.05
C ILE A 347 -10.83 25.84 10.45
N PRO A 348 -11.66 26.19 11.47
CA PRO A 348 -11.48 25.72 12.84
C PRO A 348 -11.87 24.22 12.97
N ALA A 349 -11.16 23.36 12.25
CA ALA A 349 -11.42 21.95 12.25
C ALA A 349 -11.07 21.33 13.62
N ALA A 350 -11.91 20.44 14.08
CA ALA A 350 -11.58 19.54 15.18
C ALA A 350 -10.45 18.63 14.73
N THR A 351 -9.45 18.43 15.58
CA THR A 351 -8.27 17.66 15.25
C THR A 351 -8.22 16.34 16.03
N ARG A 352 -7.51 15.37 15.48
CA ARG A 352 -7.24 14.08 16.11
C ARG A 352 -5.72 13.90 16.18
N GLY A 353 -5.25 13.39 17.32
CA GLY A 353 -3.89 12.84 17.44
C GLY A 353 -2.85 13.81 17.99
N GLY A 354 -1.68 13.26 18.24
CA GLY A 354 -0.54 13.78 18.98
C GLY A 354 0.25 14.92 18.32
N ILE A 355 1.55 14.73 18.08
CA ILE A 355 2.50 15.74 17.60
C ILE A 355 2.06 16.38 16.27
N VAL A 356 1.46 15.58 15.37
CA VAL A 356 0.89 16.09 14.13
C VAL A 356 -0.64 16.05 14.24
N ARG A 357 -1.23 17.21 14.52
CA ARG A 357 -2.69 17.33 14.54
C ARG A 357 -3.25 17.20 13.14
N ARG A 358 -4.12 16.21 12.94
CA ARG A 358 -4.85 16.02 11.67
C ARG A 358 -6.30 16.41 11.84
N ALA A 359 -6.84 17.14 10.86
CA ALA A 359 -8.26 17.44 10.82
C ALA A 359 -9.09 16.14 10.84
N ARG A 360 -10.19 16.17 11.60
CA ARG A 360 -11.14 15.05 11.63
C ARG A 360 -12.06 15.18 10.43
N LEU A 361 -11.84 14.30 9.46
CA LEU A 361 -12.59 14.25 8.20
C LEU A 361 -13.37 12.93 8.13
N ARG A 362 -14.58 12.98 7.56
CA ARG A 362 -15.39 11.81 7.22
C ARG A 362 -15.77 11.93 5.75
N PHE A 363 -15.46 10.93 4.97
CA PHE A 363 -15.69 10.92 3.52
C PHE A 363 -16.97 10.16 3.19
N GLY A 364 -17.55 10.47 2.05
CA GLY A 364 -18.58 9.64 1.43
C GLY A 364 -18.02 8.31 0.91
N PRO A 365 -18.86 7.49 0.31
CA PRO A 365 -18.49 6.20 -0.27
C PRO A 365 -17.36 6.36 -1.27
N ALA A 366 -16.32 5.51 -1.15
CA ALA A 366 -15.13 5.61 -1.97
C ALA A 366 -15.46 5.54 -3.48
N LEU A 367 -14.88 6.47 -4.23
CA LEU A 367 -14.97 6.48 -5.69
C LEU A 367 -13.88 5.55 -6.26
N PRO A 368 -14.21 4.65 -7.19
CA PRO A 368 -13.21 3.84 -7.87
C PRO A 368 -12.16 4.69 -8.59
N LEU A 369 -10.94 4.17 -8.67
CA LEU A 369 -9.85 4.84 -9.37
C LEU A 369 -10.19 4.98 -10.87
N GLY A 370 -9.86 6.11 -11.45
CA GLY A 370 -10.17 6.42 -12.85
C GLY A 370 -11.56 7.01 -13.08
N PHE A 371 -12.42 7.06 -12.07
CA PHE A 371 -13.73 7.69 -12.16
C PHE A 371 -13.63 9.19 -11.87
N GLU A 372 -14.39 9.98 -12.60
CA GLU A 372 -14.66 11.36 -12.25
C GLU A 372 -15.89 11.48 -11.35
N SER A 373 -16.05 12.64 -10.71
CA SER A 373 -17.22 12.91 -9.90
C SER A 373 -17.52 14.40 -9.79
N THR A 374 -18.80 14.74 -9.70
CA THR A 374 -19.32 16.05 -9.28
C THR A 374 -20.15 15.94 -8.00
N ALA A 375 -20.11 14.78 -7.34
CA ALA A 375 -20.98 14.49 -6.20
C ALA A 375 -20.25 13.87 -5.00
N GLU A 376 -18.93 14.07 -4.92
CA GLU A 376 -18.19 13.62 -3.74
C GLU A 376 -18.54 14.48 -2.52
N VAL A 377 -18.51 13.85 -1.33
CA VAL A 377 -18.83 14.51 -0.08
C VAL A 377 -17.73 14.30 0.94
N VAL A 378 -17.37 15.35 1.65
CA VAL A 378 -16.51 15.28 2.82
C VAL A 378 -17.08 16.12 3.96
N ASP A 379 -17.16 15.54 5.15
CA ASP A 379 -17.47 16.25 6.37
C ASP A 379 -16.19 16.67 7.08
N ILE A 380 -16.05 17.95 7.33
CA ILE A 380 -15.02 18.56 8.18
C ILE A 380 -15.64 18.80 9.54
N LEU A 381 -15.21 18.08 10.56
CA LEU A 381 -15.71 18.25 11.91
C LEU A 381 -15.13 19.55 12.49
N LEU A 382 -16.00 20.43 12.98
CA LEU A 382 -15.62 21.76 13.46
C LEU A 382 -15.66 21.84 14.99
N ARG A 383 -14.74 22.62 15.56
CA ARG A 383 -14.72 23.02 16.98
C ARG A 383 -15.30 24.42 17.24
N GLY A 384 -15.61 25.15 16.18
CA GLY A 384 -16.21 26.47 16.17
C GLY A 384 -16.83 26.75 14.82
N GLU A 385 -17.47 27.91 14.68
CA GLU A 385 -18.03 28.33 13.39
C GLU A 385 -16.89 28.70 12.41
N PRO A 386 -17.06 28.38 11.11
CA PRO A 386 -16.12 28.84 10.09
C PRO A 386 -16.15 30.38 10.02
N CYS A 387 -15.02 31.02 9.94
CA CYS A 387 -14.93 32.46 9.71
C CYS A 387 -15.37 32.79 8.28
N ASP A 388 -15.85 34.00 8.07
CA ASP A 388 -16.16 34.53 6.74
C ASP A 388 -14.94 34.37 5.80
N GLY A 389 -15.20 33.92 4.58
CA GLY A 389 -14.16 33.65 3.57
C GLY A 389 -13.36 32.36 3.76
N SER A 390 -13.53 31.62 4.86
CA SER A 390 -12.78 30.37 5.08
C SER A 390 -13.15 29.25 4.10
N VAL A 391 -14.38 29.26 3.58
CA VAL A 391 -14.84 28.31 2.54
C VAL A 391 -14.19 28.65 1.20
N ASP A 392 -14.06 29.94 0.85
CA ASP A 392 -13.36 30.38 -0.37
C ASP A 392 -11.86 30.08 -0.29
N ALA A 393 -11.27 30.27 0.89
CA ALA A 393 -9.88 29.89 1.15
C ALA A 393 -9.70 28.37 1.03
N LEU A 394 -10.67 27.58 1.42
CA LEU A 394 -10.66 26.12 1.22
C LEU A 394 -10.72 25.78 -0.26
N ALA A 395 -11.63 26.38 -1.02
CA ALA A 395 -11.75 26.19 -2.46
C ALA A 395 -10.42 26.53 -3.18
N SER A 396 -9.83 27.68 -2.84
CA SER A 396 -8.54 28.11 -3.39
C SER A 396 -7.34 27.25 -2.99
N SER A 397 -7.49 26.43 -1.94
CA SER A 397 -6.46 25.50 -1.46
C SER A 397 -6.48 24.13 -2.14
N LEU A 398 -7.49 23.86 -2.96
CA LEU A 398 -7.59 22.60 -3.71
C LEU A 398 -6.66 22.64 -4.92
N PRO A 399 -6.00 21.53 -5.25
CA PRO A 399 -5.17 21.44 -6.45
C PRO A 399 -6.03 21.33 -7.71
N GLU A 400 -5.40 21.53 -8.86
CA GLU A 400 -6.02 21.35 -10.18
C GLU A 400 -6.74 19.99 -10.30
N GLY A 401 -7.90 20.00 -10.92
CA GLY A 401 -8.76 18.82 -11.08
C GLY A 401 -9.65 18.51 -9.86
N PHE A 402 -9.56 19.33 -8.81
CA PHE A 402 -10.48 19.28 -7.65
C PHE A 402 -11.24 20.61 -7.52
N GLU A 403 -12.52 20.54 -7.35
CA GLU A 403 -13.39 21.70 -7.27
C GLU A 403 -14.33 21.61 -6.07
N LEU A 404 -14.51 22.70 -5.34
CA LEU A 404 -15.53 22.81 -4.30
C LEU A 404 -16.82 23.27 -4.96
N LEU A 405 -17.86 22.44 -4.91
CA LEU A 405 -19.14 22.66 -5.58
C LEU A 405 -20.22 23.21 -4.65
N GLY A 406 -20.08 23.03 -3.34
CA GLY A 406 -21.00 23.53 -2.34
C GLY A 406 -20.56 23.19 -0.93
N ALA A 407 -21.04 23.96 0.04
CA ALA A 407 -20.76 23.72 1.45
C ALA A 407 -21.99 24.09 2.32
N SER A 408 -22.21 23.32 3.37
CA SER A 408 -23.29 23.53 4.33
C SER A 408 -22.81 23.23 5.74
N VAL A 409 -23.18 24.06 6.69
CA VAL A 409 -22.94 23.80 8.11
C VAL A 409 -24.10 22.99 8.68
N LEU A 410 -23.77 21.86 9.29
CA LEU A 410 -24.71 20.90 9.86
C LEU A 410 -24.47 20.77 11.35
N GLU A 411 -25.49 20.33 12.08
CA GLU A 411 -25.41 20.05 13.52
C GLU A 411 -24.40 18.91 13.82
N ALA A 412 -23.77 19.00 14.97
CA ALA A 412 -22.94 17.92 15.48
C ALA A 412 -23.79 16.65 15.73
N GLY A 413 -23.20 15.49 15.46
CA GLY A 413 -23.87 14.20 15.69
C GLY A 413 -24.54 13.58 14.46
N ARG A 414 -24.61 14.29 13.32
CA ARG A 414 -25.09 13.66 12.08
C ARG A 414 -24.27 12.43 11.69
N PRO A 415 -24.90 11.42 11.08
CA PRO A 415 -24.22 10.26 10.52
C PRO A 415 -23.11 10.66 9.54
N ALA A 416 -22.13 9.79 9.34
CA ALA A 416 -21.07 10.03 8.36
C ALA A 416 -21.63 9.88 6.93
N PRO A 417 -21.11 10.61 5.94
CA PRO A 417 -21.64 10.58 4.58
C PRO A 417 -21.63 9.19 3.93
N ASP A 418 -20.67 8.32 4.28
CA ASP A 418 -20.59 6.93 3.84
C ASP A 418 -21.69 6.05 4.44
N THR A 419 -22.23 6.42 5.59
CA THR A 419 -23.34 5.74 6.26
C THR A 419 -24.69 6.27 5.80
N GLU A 420 -24.79 7.56 5.47
CA GLU A 420 -26.01 8.19 4.96
C GLU A 420 -26.28 7.80 3.49
N ALA A 421 -25.24 7.68 2.67
CA ALA A 421 -25.38 7.39 1.25
C ALA A 421 -25.87 5.95 1.02
N VAL A 422 -27.01 5.80 0.38
CA VAL A 422 -27.60 4.51 0.02
C VAL A 422 -27.52 4.25 -1.48
N THR A 423 -27.63 5.28 -2.30
CA THR A 423 -27.63 5.18 -3.76
C THR A 423 -26.66 6.19 -4.36
N ALA A 424 -25.98 5.77 -5.41
CA ALA A 424 -25.13 6.64 -6.24
C ALA A 424 -25.59 6.63 -7.69
N GLU A 425 -25.56 7.80 -8.32
CA GLU A 425 -25.86 7.98 -9.73
C GLU A 425 -24.58 8.19 -10.53
N TYR A 426 -24.50 7.57 -11.69
CA TYR A 426 -23.35 7.65 -12.58
C TYR A 426 -23.77 7.96 -14.00
N MET A 427 -23.00 8.80 -14.68
CA MET A 427 -23.01 8.98 -16.14
C MET A 427 -21.90 8.12 -16.74
N ILE A 428 -22.23 7.37 -17.76
CA ILE A 428 -21.31 6.44 -18.45
C ILE A 428 -21.25 6.77 -19.93
N CYS A 429 -20.05 7.03 -20.44
CA CYS A 429 -19.77 7.21 -21.85
C CYS A 429 -19.02 5.97 -22.37
N CYS A 430 -19.61 5.25 -23.30
CA CYS A 430 -19.03 4.02 -23.86
C CYS A 430 -19.34 3.92 -25.37
N GLY A 431 -18.54 3.11 -26.07
CA GLY A 431 -18.67 2.95 -27.53
C GLY A 431 -19.91 2.21 -27.97
N ASP A 432 -20.44 1.27 -27.17
CA ASP A 432 -21.64 0.49 -27.43
C ASP A 432 -22.64 0.65 -26.27
N ALA A 433 -23.43 1.73 -26.37
CA ALA A 433 -24.39 2.05 -25.34
C ALA A 433 -25.57 1.05 -25.27
N ALA A 434 -25.95 0.41 -26.40
CA ALA A 434 -27.05 -0.55 -26.42
C ALA A 434 -26.67 -1.82 -25.64
N ARG A 435 -25.50 -2.39 -25.93
CA ARG A 435 -24.99 -3.57 -25.25
C ARG A 435 -24.65 -3.26 -23.77
N ALA A 436 -24.12 -2.07 -23.48
CA ALA A 436 -23.85 -1.64 -22.12
C ALA A 436 -25.13 -1.54 -21.29
N LEU A 437 -26.23 -1.04 -21.87
CA LEU A 437 -27.53 -0.97 -21.23
C LEU A 437 -28.03 -2.39 -20.83
N GLU A 438 -27.97 -3.35 -21.74
CA GLU A 438 -28.38 -4.74 -21.46
C GLU A 438 -27.55 -5.38 -20.32
N VAL A 439 -26.24 -5.22 -20.38
CA VAL A 439 -25.32 -5.76 -19.35
C VAL A 439 -25.59 -5.14 -17.98
N LEU A 440 -25.79 -3.83 -17.91
CA LEU A 440 -26.02 -3.13 -16.66
C LEU A 440 -27.43 -3.39 -16.11
N ALA A 441 -28.46 -3.40 -16.96
CA ALA A 441 -29.85 -3.69 -16.56
C ALA A 441 -30.04 -5.11 -16.00
N SER A 442 -29.23 -6.07 -16.44
CA SER A 442 -29.23 -7.43 -15.90
C SER A 442 -28.53 -7.57 -14.53
N SER A 443 -27.87 -6.50 -14.06
CA SER A 443 -27.07 -6.54 -12.85
C SER A 443 -27.88 -6.14 -11.61
N TYR A 444 -27.80 -6.94 -10.54
CA TYR A 444 -28.52 -6.68 -9.30
C TYR A 444 -28.10 -5.33 -8.66
N GLY A 445 -29.07 -4.51 -8.29
CA GLY A 445 -28.85 -3.21 -7.64
C GLY A 445 -28.39 -2.10 -8.58
N VAL A 446 -28.54 -2.31 -9.90
CA VAL A 446 -28.28 -1.29 -10.94
C VAL A 446 -29.57 -1.02 -11.67
N ASP A 447 -30.00 0.24 -11.66
CA ASP A 447 -31.06 0.77 -12.53
C ASP A 447 -30.41 1.67 -13.58
N VAL A 448 -30.68 1.42 -14.87
CA VAL A 448 -29.98 2.12 -15.94
C VAL A 448 -30.95 2.56 -17.03
N GLU A 449 -30.76 3.80 -17.50
CA GLU A 449 -31.52 4.38 -18.58
C GLU A 449 -30.58 5.08 -19.59
N ARG A 450 -31.06 5.24 -20.82
CA ARG A 450 -30.34 5.99 -21.85
C ARG A 450 -30.78 7.46 -21.83
N SER A 451 -29.84 8.36 -21.68
CA SER A 451 -30.06 9.80 -21.77
C SER A 451 -30.34 10.21 -23.23
N ALA A 452 -31.08 11.30 -23.41
CA ALA A 452 -31.33 11.91 -24.73
C ALA A 452 -30.06 12.27 -25.51
N ARG A 453 -28.92 12.48 -24.80
CA ARG A 453 -27.61 12.76 -25.40
C ARG A 453 -26.79 11.51 -25.71
N GLY A 454 -27.35 10.30 -25.55
CA GLY A 454 -26.69 9.03 -25.89
C GLY A 454 -25.82 8.44 -24.78
N HIS A 455 -25.63 9.12 -23.67
CA HIS A 455 -24.96 8.56 -22.49
C HIS A 455 -25.90 7.64 -21.71
N LEU A 456 -25.33 6.72 -20.90
CA LEU A 456 -26.09 5.95 -19.95
C LEU A 456 -26.08 6.66 -18.59
N ARG A 457 -27.24 6.69 -17.93
CA ARG A 457 -27.40 7.09 -16.53
C ARG A 457 -27.66 5.82 -15.72
N ALA A 458 -26.81 5.51 -14.78
CA ALA A 458 -26.94 4.32 -13.93
C ALA A 458 -27.08 4.72 -12.47
N ARG A 459 -28.14 4.26 -11.81
CA ARG A 459 -28.31 4.33 -10.35
C ARG A 459 -27.91 3.02 -9.73
N VAL A 460 -27.05 3.07 -8.72
CA VAL A 460 -26.44 1.91 -8.10
C VAL A 460 -26.70 1.95 -6.59
N ILE A 461 -27.23 0.87 -6.05
CA ILE A 461 -27.37 0.68 -4.61
C ILE A 461 -25.96 0.42 -4.03
N LEU A 462 -25.53 1.28 -3.14
CA LEU A 462 -24.21 1.18 -2.49
C LEU A 462 -24.15 -0.01 -1.55
N GLY A 463 -22.99 -0.66 -1.50
CA GLY A 463 -22.81 -1.88 -0.69
C GLY A 463 -23.26 -3.18 -1.38
N SER A 464 -23.91 -3.12 -2.54
CA SER A 464 -24.18 -4.31 -3.35
C SER A 464 -22.91 -4.81 -4.07
N ALA A 465 -22.80 -6.13 -4.25
CA ALA A 465 -21.67 -6.73 -4.97
C ALA A 465 -21.56 -6.26 -6.44
N SER A 466 -22.64 -5.73 -6.99
CA SER A 466 -22.77 -5.27 -8.39
C SER A 466 -22.27 -3.85 -8.63
N ALA A 467 -21.81 -3.14 -7.62
CA ALA A 467 -21.45 -1.71 -7.70
C ALA A 467 -20.17 -1.38 -8.53
N ARG A 468 -19.56 -2.37 -9.16
CA ARG A 468 -18.32 -2.19 -9.97
C ARG A 468 -18.66 -2.12 -11.47
N LEU A 469 -19.26 -0.98 -11.86
CA LEU A 469 -19.65 -0.70 -13.26
C LEU A 469 -18.50 -0.90 -14.25
N ASP A 470 -17.30 -0.48 -13.91
CA ASP A 470 -16.09 -0.66 -14.71
C ASP A 470 -15.77 -2.13 -15.00
N ARG A 471 -15.94 -3.00 -14.00
CA ARG A 471 -15.72 -4.45 -14.15
C ARG A 471 -16.79 -5.11 -15.00
N LEU A 472 -18.04 -4.77 -14.77
CA LEU A 472 -19.16 -5.33 -15.54
C LEU A 472 -18.99 -5.03 -17.04
N LEU A 473 -18.69 -3.78 -17.38
CA LEU A 473 -18.50 -3.36 -18.76
C LEU A 473 -17.21 -3.94 -19.37
N SER A 474 -16.12 -3.99 -18.61
CA SER A 474 -14.87 -4.60 -19.07
C SER A 474 -14.99 -6.09 -19.33
N GLN A 475 -15.68 -6.85 -18.45
CA GLN A 475 -15.94 -8.27 -18.64
C GLN A 475 -16.79 -8.56 -19.87
N ALA A 476 -17.68 -7.65 -20.22
CA ALA A 476 -18.48 -7.71 -21.45
C ALA A 476 -17.72 -7.23 -22.71
N GLY A 477 -16.45 -6.83 -22.56
CA GLY A 477 -15.64 -6.33 -23.69
C GLY A 477 -16.07 -4.97 -24.20
N ILE A 478 -16.75 -4.16 -23.38
CA ILE A 478 -17.27 -2.84 -23.77
C ILE A 478 -16.24 -1.76 -23.38
N PRO A 479 -15.67 -1.04 -24.36
CA PRO A 479 -14.74 0.04 -24.08
C PRO A 479 -15.48 1.23 -23.46
N VAL A 480 -14.97 1.72 -22.33
CA VAL A 480 -15.52 2.87 -21.60
C VAL A 480 -14.54 4.02 -21.67
N SER A 481 -14.99 5.17 -22.17
CA SER A 481 -14.19 6.39 -22.21
C SER A 481 -14.25 7.18 -20.91
N LEU A 482 -15.42 7.20 -20.26
CA LEU A 482 -15.62 7.96 -19.02
C LEU A 482 -16.71 7.32 -18.14
N ILE A 483 -16.46 7.24 -16.83
CA ILE A 483 -17.49 7.05 -15.82
C ILE A 483 -17.39 8.20 -14.82
N ARG A 484 -18.50 8.91 -14.62
CA ARG A 484 -18.59 10.04 -13.71
C ARG A 484 -19.74 9.85 -12.71
N ARG A 485 -19.45 9.96 -11.42
CA ARG A 485 -20.49 10.00 -10.39
C ARG A 485 -21.15 11.38 -10.39
N THR A 486 -22.46 11.42 -10.58
CA THR A 486 -23.24 12.65 -10.68
C THR A 486 -24.13 12.92 -9.47
N GLY A 487 -24.42 11.91 -8.65
CA GLY A 487 -25.25 12.03 -7.48
C GLY A 487 -24.93 11.04 -6.37
N LEU A 488 -25.19 11.45 -5.12
CA LEU A 488 -25.24 10.62 -3.92
C LEU A 488 -26.55 10.93 -3.19
N TYR A 489 -27.31 9.91 -2.85
CA TYR A 489 -28.64 10.00 -2.28
C TYR A 489 -28.77 9.20 -0.99
N ASP A 490 -29.54 9.71 -0.05
CA ASP A 490 -29.93 9.04 1.18
C ASP A 490 -31.08 8.03 0.97
N ALA A 491 -31.53 7.40 2.04
CA ALA A 491 -32.62 6.43 2.00
C ALA A 491 -33.99 7.02 1.59
N SER A 492 -34.18 8.35 1.72
CA SER A 492 -35.41 9.04 1.27
C SER A 492 -35.34 9.48 -0.21
N GLY A 493 -34.19 9.29 -0.87
CA GLY A 493 -33.93 9.77 -2.21
C GLY A 493 -33.51 11.24 -2.28
N GLY A 494 -33.23 11.88 -1.14
CA GLY A 494 -32.68 13.23 -1.06
C GLY A 494 -31.19 13.28 -1.36
N HIS A 495 -30.73 14.35 -2.01
CA HIS A 495 -29.31 14.60 -2.18
C HIS A 495 -28.60 14.80 -0.84
N LEU A 496 -27.44 14.16 -0.63
CA LEU A 496 -26.63 14.34 0.59
C LEU A 496 -26.16 15.78 0.79
N VAL A 497 -25.93 16.49 -0.30
CA VAL A 497 -25.72 17.94 -0.34
C VAL A 497 -26.57 18.47 -1.49
N PRO A 498 -27.44 19.48 -1.27
CA PRO A 498 -28.23 20.08 -2.35
C PRO A 498 -27.34 20.57 -3.49
N PRO A 499 -27.80 20.51 -4.74
CA PRO A 499 -27.09 21.14 -5.85
C PRO A 499 -26.87 22.62 -5.53
N GLY A 500 -25.64 23.11 -5.71
CA GLY A 500 -25.34 24.53 -5.55
C GLY A 500 -25.92 25.34 -6.70
N HIS A 501 -26.08 26.67 -6.51
CA HIS A 501 -26.62 27.60 -7.52
C HIS A 501 -25.89 27.62 -8.88
N ARG A 502 -24.77 26.89 -9.06
CA ARG A 502 -24.01 26.78 -10.30
C ARG A 502 -24.41 25.58 -11.18
N ASP A 503 -25.30 24.71 -10.69
CA ASP A 503 -25.70 23.50 -11.45
C ASP A 503 -26.82 23.75 -12.49
N GLU A 504 -27.42 24.96 -12.51
CA GLU A 504 -28.43 25.32 -13.51
C GLU A 504 -27.77 26.02 -14.70
N GLY A 505 -27.11 25.24 -15.60
CA GLY A 505 -26.83 25.79 -16.91
C GLY A 505 -25.47 25.58 -17.54
N GLU A 506 -24.53 24.87 -17.00
CA GLU A 506 -23.33 24.51 -17.77
C GLU A 506 -23.53 23.23 -18.57
N ASP A 507 -24.01 23.44 -19.78
CA ASP A 507 -23.92 22.49 -20.89
C ASP A 507 -22.46 22.12 -21.12
N LEU A 508 -22.13 20.85 -20.88
CA LEU A 508 -20.86 20.27 -21.30
C LEU A 508 -20.84 20.21 -22.84
N SER A 509 -20.26 21.22 -23.47
CA SER A 509 -19.82 21.19 -24.87
C SER A 509 -18.60 20.29 -25.04
#